data_8f4ac10a22b8c80a2389353d20c3f7fc
#
_entry.id   8f4ac10a22b8c80a2389353d20c3f7fc
#
_cell.length_a   1.000
_cell.length_b   1.000
_cell.length_c   1.000
_cell.angle_alpha   90.00
_cell.angle_beta   90.00
_cell.angle_gamma   90.00
#
_symmetry.space_group_name_H-M   'P 1'
#
loop_
_entity.id
_entity.type
_entity.pdbx_description
1 polymer ?
#
loop_
_entity_poly.entity_id
_entity_poly.type
_entity_poly.pdbx_seq_one_letter_code
_entity_poly.pdbx_strand_id
1 'polypeptide(L)'
;MAPAVFIARLVGPLFVAIGLGILLNRMFYADAVAEGVRSPVLIYLSGVASLLAGLAILNLHRAWSADWRVIITILGWMLLISGIIRIALPWVTTSIATTLYSGPAAMAIVAVIVLVVGAYLSFEGYRNSRMIPDIAQNENLEVHR
;
A
#
# COMPACT_ATOMS: atom_id res chain seq x y z
N MET A 1 -10.54 -1.88 -17.39
CA MET A 1 -9.26 -2.26 -16.72
C MET A 1 -9.56 -3.14 -15.53
N ALA A 2 -8.79 -4.21 -15.30
CA ALA A 2 -8.97 -5.02 -14.10
C ALA A 2 -8.70 -4.15 -12.85
N PRO A 3 -9.56 -4.16 -11.82
CA PRO A 3 -9.44 -3.29 -10.65
C PRO A 3 -8.07 -3.41 -9.95
N ALA A 4 -7.47 -4.61 -9.96
CA ALA A 4 -6.14 -4.84 -9.43
C ALA A 4 -5.04 -4.03 -10.11
N VAL A 5 -5.09 -3.89 -11.44
CA VAL A 5 -4.11 -3.12 -12.21
C VAL A 5 -4.22 -1.63 -11.88
N PHE A 6 -5.44 -1.14 -11.71
CA PHE A 6 -5.68 0.26 -11.30
C PHE A 6 -5.10 0.54 -9.91
N ILE A 7 -5.39 -0.33 -8.93
CA ILE A 7 -4.85 -0.20 -7.56
C ILE A 7 -3.32 -0.25 -7.57
N ALA A 8 -2.71 -1.21 -8.28
CA ALA A 8 -1.26 -1.34 -8.37
C ALA A 8 -0.60 -0.10 -8.97
N ARG A 9 -1.21 0.51 -9.97
CA ARG A 9 -0.73 1.74 -10.62
C ARG A 9 -0.84 2.97 -9.73
N LEU A 10 -1.81 3.00 -8.82
CA LEU A 10 -1.99 4.11 -7.89
C LEU A 10 -1.09 3.94 -6.66
N VAL A 11 -1.11 2.75 -6.04
CA VAL A 11 -0.42 2.47 -4.78
C VAL A 11 1.08 2.30 -4.99
N GLY A 12 1.50 1.71 -6.14
CA GLY A 12 2.90 1.48 -6.43
C GLY A 12 3.76 2.76 -6.39
N PRO A 13 3.49 3.76 -7.25
CA PRO A 13 4.25 5.01 -7.23
C PRO A 13 4.14 5.78 -5.91
N LEU A 14 2.98 5.71 -5.25
CA LEU A 14 2.80 6.31 -3.93
C LEU A 14 3.75 5.70 -2.89
N PHE A 15 3.86 4.37 -2.86
CA PHE A 15 4.76 3.68 -1.94
C PHE A 15 6.23 3.93 -2.27
N VAL A 16 6.58 4.03 -3.55
CA VAL A 16 7.94 4.44 -3.95
C VAL A 16 8.26 5.83 -3.43
N ALA A 17 7.37 6.79 -3.62
CA ALA A 17 7.56 8.17 -3.14
C ALA A 17 7.69 8.23 -1.61
N ILE A 18 6.83 7.50 -0.88
CA ILE A 18 6.89 7.42 0.58
C ILE A 18 8.20 6.76 1.03
N GLY A 19 8.58 5.63 0.45
CA GLY A 19 9.82 4.92 0.80
C GLY A 19 11.06 5.75 0.57
N LEU A 20 11.15 6.45 -0.58
CA LEU A 20 12.23 7.39 -0.87
C LEU A 20 12.22 8.58 0.11
N GLY A 21 11.05 9.14 0.40
CA GLY A 21 10.91 10.24 1.37
C GLY A 21 11.45 9.85 2.75
N ILE A 22 11.08 8.67 3.25
CA ILE A 22 11.57 8.16 4.54
C ILE A 22 13.10 7.94 4.50
N LEU A 23 13.66 7.39 3.42
CA LEU A 23 15.10 7.17 3.30
C LEU A 23 15.89 8.49 3.29
N LEU A 24 15.38 9.50 2.61
CA LEU A 24 16.05 10.81 2.48
C LEU A 24 15.93 11.66 3.75
N ASN A 25 14.81 11.54 4.48
CA ASN A 25 14.48 12.40 5.63
C ASN A 25 14.09 11.58 6.87
N ARG A 26 14.91 10.62 7.28
CA ARG A 26 14.60 9.68 8.38
C ARG A 26 14.23 10.38 9.69
N MET A 27 14.93 11.45 10.03
CA MET A 27 14.69 12.20 11.26
C MET A 27 13.32 12.88 11.25
N PHE A 28 13.00 13.57 10.16
CA PHE A 28 11.70 14.22 9.98
C PHE A 28 10.54 13.22 10.10
N TYR A 29 10.66 12.05 9.46
CA TYR A 29 9.60 11.03 9.54
C TYR A 29 9.51 10.37 10.92
N ALA A 30 10.64 10.19 11.61
CA ALA A 30 10.65 9.70 12.99
C ALA A 30 9.91 10.65 13.93
N ASP A 31 10.19 11.95 13.81
CA ASP A 31 9.53 13.00 14.59
C ASP A 31 8.04 13.09 14.25
N ALA A 32 7.69 13.06 12.96
CA ALA A 32 6.28 13.08 12.52
C ALA A 32 5.48 11.88 13.03
N VAL A 33 6.08 10.68 13.05
CA VAL A 33 5.44 9.49 13.65
C VAL A 33 5.31 9.66 15.15
N ALA A 34 6.35 10.11 15.85
CA ALA A 34 6.32 10.33 17.28
C ALA A 34 5.26 11.36 17.70
N GLU A 35 5.09 12.42 16.93
CA GLU A 35 4.06 13.42 17.15
C GLU A 35 2.66 12.86 16.82
N GLY A 36 2.52 12.15 15.69
CA GLY A 36 1.27 11.53 15.28
C GLY A 36 0.71 10.55 16.31
N VAL A 37 1.59 9.77 16.94
CA VAL A 37 1.22 8.80 18.00
C VAL A 37 0.79 9.48 19.31
N ARG A 38 1.22 10.72 19.55
CA ARG A 38 0.79 11.51 20.72
C ARG A 38 -0.58 12.14 20.54
N SER A 39 -1.08 12.23 19.32
CA SER A 39 -2.37 12.83 19.01
C SER A 39 -3.46 11.77 18.84
N PRO A 40 -4.42 11.65 19.78
CA PRO A 40 -5.53 10.70 19.66
C PRO A 40 -6.35 10.91 18.38
N VAL A 41 -6.50 12.17 17.95
CA VAL A 41 -7.24 12.53 16.74
C VAL A 41 -6.55 11.98 15.49
N LEU A 42 -5.21 12.10 15.40
CA LEU A 42 -4.45 11.58 14.27
C LEU A 42 -4.44 10.06 14.23
N ILE A 43 -4.38 9.39 15.40
CA ILE A 43 -4.51 7.93 15.48
C ILE A 43 -5.87 7.50 14.95
N TYR A 44 -6.95 8.12 15.42
CA TYR A 44 -8.30 7.80 14.99
C TYR A 44 -8.51 8.06 13.50
N LEU A 45 -8.11 9.24 13.01
CA LEU A 45 -8.25 9.62 11.59
C LEU A 45 -7.47 8.68 10.68
N SER A 46 -6.23 8.34 11.05
CA SER A 46 -5.42 7.38 10.30
C SER A 46 -6.01 5.96 10.35
N GLY A 47 -6.66 5.59 11.45
CA GLY A 47 -7.39 4.33 11.60
C GLY A 47 -8.58 4.25 10.64
N VAL A 48 -9.41 5.30 10.60
CA VAL A 48 -10.55 5.39 9.66
C VAL A 48 -10.08 5.35 8.22
N ALA A 49 -9.04 6.13 7.87
CA ALA A 49 -8.49 6.12 6.52
C ALA A 49 -7.95 4.74 6.12
N SER A 50 -7.20 4.07 7.01
CA SER A 50 -6.69 2.71 6.76
C SER A 50 -7.81 1.69 6.62
N LEU A 51 -8.86 1.77 7.46
CA LEU A 51 -10.02 0.89 7.39
C LEU A 51 -10.75 1.05 6.06
N LEU A 52 -11.03 2.29 5.65
CA LEU A 52 -11.70 2.58 4.38
C LEU A 52 -10.88 2.10 3.19
N ALA A 53 -9.56 2.34 3.19
CA ALA A 53 -8.68 1.87 2.13
C ALA A 53 -8.64 0.34 2.07
N GLY A 54 -8.54 -0.33 3.22
CA GLY A 54 -8.57 -1.79 3.30
C GLY A 54 -9.88 -2.38 2.77
N LEU A 55 -11.03 -1.83 3.19
CA LEU A 55 -12.35 -2.23 2.70
C LEU A 55 -12.49 -1.97 1.18
N ALA A 56 -12.04 -0.83 0.70
CA ALA A 56 -12.09 -0.51 -0.72
C ALA A 56 -11.27 -1.53 -1.55
N ILE A 57 -10.05 -1.84 -1.13
CA ILE A 57 -9.21 -2.84 -1.79
C ILE A 57 -9.87 -4.21 -1.79
N LEU A 58 -10.37 -4.69 -0.65
CA LEU A 58 -10.98 -6.01 -0.52
C LEU A 58 -12.31 -6.14 -1.27
N ASN A 59 -13.10 -5.05 -1.36
CA ASN A 59 -14.32 -5.03 -2.16
C ASN A 59 -14.06 -5.02 -3.66
N LEU A 60 -13.05 -4.28 -4.08
CA LEU A 60 -12.68 -4.17 -5.50
C LEU A 60 -11.92 -5.42 -5.98
N HIS A 61 -11.21 -6.10 -5.08
CA HIS A 61 -10.33 -7.20 -5.45
C HIS A 61 -10.42 -8.38 -4.48
N ARG A 62 -11.22 -9.39 -4.86
CA ARG A 62 -11.49 -10.60 -4.06
C ARG A 62 -10.81 -11.86 -4.63
N ALA A 63 -9.76 -11.71 -5.43
CA ALA A 63 -9.11 -12.84 -6.07
C ALA A 63 -8.00 -13.43 -5.19
N TRP A 64 -8.23 -14.66 -4.72
CA TRP A 64 -7.23 -15.54 -4.11
C TRP A 64 -6.61 -16.43 -5.21
N SER A 65 -5.92 -15.82 -6.17
CA SER A 65 -5.14 -16.55 -7.16
C SER A 65 -3.66 -16.49 -6.78
N ALA A 66 -2.90 -17.52 -7.12
CA ALA A 66 -1.47 -17.61 -6.84
C ALA A 66 -0.60 -16.63 -7.69
N ASP A 67 -1.17 -15.51 -8.08
CA ASP A 67 -0.59 -14.43 -8.88
C ASP A 67 -0.14 -13.25 -8.01
N TRP A 68 0.63 -12.33 -8.59
CA TRP A 68 1.02 -11.05 -7.96
C TRP A 68 -0.15 -10.27 -7.33
N ARG A 69 -1.37 -10.55 -7.75
CA ARG A 69 -2.63 -9.98 -7.22
C ARG A 69 -2.88 -10.29 -5.75
N VAL A 70 -2.32 -11.38 -5.24
CA VAL A 70 -2.38 -11.75 -3.81
C VAL A 70 -1.74 -10.67 -2.93
N ILE A 71 -0.69 -9.98 -3.40
CA ILE A 71 -0.05 -8.90 -2.65
C ILE A 71 -1.04 -7.77 -2.36
N ILE A 72 -1.90 -7.43 -3.32
CA ILE A 72 -2.94 -6.41 -3.15
C ILE A 72 -3.96 -6.86 -2.10
N THR A 73 -4.35 -8.13 -2.13
CA THR A 73 -5.28 -8.69 -1.14
C THR A 73 -4.66 -8.69 0.27
N ILE A 74 -3.40 -9.09 0.40
CA ILE A 74 -2.66 -9.04 1.67
C ILE A 74 -2.57 -7.59 2.18
N LEU A 75 -2.24 -6.65 1.31
CA LEU A 75 -2.20 -5.23 1.64
C LEU A 75 -3.57 -4.73 2.14
N GLY A 76 -4.66 -5.11 1.48
CA GLY A 76 -6.03 -4.80 1.90
C GLY A 76 -6.34 -5.33 3.29
N TRP A 77 -5.98 -6.58 3.59
CA TRP A 77 -6.15 -7.18 4.92
C TRP A 77 -5.29 -6.48 5.98
N MET A 78 -4.03 -6.18 5.68
CA MET A 78 -3.15 -5.44 6.59
C MET A 78 -3.71 -4.06 6.94
N LEU A 79 -4.20 -3.32 5.96
CA LEU A 79 -4.82 -2.01 6.15
C LEU A 79 -6.11 -2.12 6.97
N LEU A 80 -6.95 -3.11 6.70
CA LEU A 80 -8.19 -3.34 7.43
C LEU A 80 -7.91 -3.66 8.91
N ILE A 81 -7.06 -4.62 9.19
CA ILE A 81 -6.70 -5.02 10.56
C ILE A 81 -6.03 -3.85 11.30
N SER A 82 -5.09 -3.17 10.65
CA SER A 82 -4.42 -1.99 11.21
C SER A 82 -5.41 -0.86 11.52
N GLY A 83 -6.40 -0.63 10.65
CA GLY A 83 -7.46 0.35 10.87
C GLY A 83 -8.33 0.01 12.08
N ILE A 84 -8.75 -1.25 12.21
CA ILE A 84 -9.54 -1.73 13.36
C ILE A 84 -8.75 -1.55 14.67
N ILE A 85 -7.46 -1.96 14.68
CA ILE A 85 -6.61 -1.84 15.88
C ILE A 85 -6.47 -0.38 16.29
N ARG A 86 -6.25 0.54 15.36
CA ARG A 86 -6.12 1.98 15.66
C ARG A 86 -7.39 2.59 16.24
N ILE A 87 -8.55 2.14 15.79
CA ILE A 87 -9.84 2.65 16.26
C ILE A 87 -10.22 2.01 17.60
N ALA A 88 -10.10 0.68 17.71
CA ALA A 88 -10.57 -0.07 18.88
C ALA A 88 -9.56 -0.10 20.03
N LEU A 89 -8.24 -0.13 19.71
CA LEU A 89 -7.15 -0.35 20.66
C LEU A 89 -6.04 0.69 20.45
N PRO A 90 -6.29 2.00 20.63
CA PRO A 90 -5.32 3.06 20.34
C PRO A 90 -4.01 2.91 21.13
N TRP A 91 -4.05 2.34 22.35
CA TRP A 91 -2.85 2.10 23.17
C TRP A 91 -1.90 1.04 22.54
N VAL A 92 -2.44 0.06 21.80
CA VAL A 92 -1.63 -0.93 21.08
C VAL A 92 -0.86 -0.23 19.95
N THR A 93 -1.49 0.71 19.26
CA THR A 93 -0.85 1.50 18.21
C THR A 93 0.32 2.31 18.75
N THR A 94 0.17 2.94 19.91
CA THR A 94 1.25 3.70 20.54
C THR A 94 2.41 2.79 20.93
N SER A 95 2.14 1.64 21.55
CA SER A 95 3.17 0.67 21.94
C SER A 95 3.94 0.10 20.74
N ILE A 96 3.23 -0.29 19.67
CA ILE A 96 3.85 -0.79 18.44
C ILE A 96 4.69 0.31 17.78
N ALA A 97 4.15 1.51 17.66
CA ALA A 97 4.84 2.61 17.02
C ALA A 97 6.13 2.99 17.77
N THR A 98 6.08 3.12 19.08
CA THR A 98 7.27 3.43 19.90
C THR A 98 8.33 2.34 19.81
N THR A 99 7.95 1.07 19.69
CA THR A 99 8.88 -0.05 19.54
C THR A 99 9.49 -0.13 18.14
N LEU A 100 8.66 -0.03 17.10
CA LEU A 100 9.10 -0.16 15.71
C LEU A 100 9.88 1.05 15.20
N TYR A 101 9.57 2.24 15.71
CA TYR A 101 10.20 3.49 15.25
C TYR A 101 11.23 4.06 16.23
N SER A 102 11.62 3.28 17.24
CA SER A 102 12.55 3.71 18.30
C SER A 102 14.01 3.88 17.85
N GLY A 103 14.35 3.58 16.60
CA GLY A 103 15.71 3.72 16.11
C GLY A 103 15.82 3.99 14.61
N PRO A 104 16.93 4.62 14.17
CA PRO A 104 17.16 4.94 12.76
C PRO A 104 17.25 3.69 11.86
N ALA A 105 17.65 2.55 12.42
CA ALA A 105 17.69 1.28 11.70
C ALA A 105 16.29 0.73 11.42
N ALA A 106 15.36 0.83 12.36
CA ALA A 106 13.99 0.38 12.18
C ALA A 106 13.27 1.18 11.09
N MET A 107 13.45 2.52 11.08
CA MET A 107 12.94 3.39 10.01
C MET A 107 13.51 3.02 8.64
N ALA A 108 14.80 2.70 8.55
CA ALA A 108 15.42 2.28 7.28
C ALA A 108 14.83 0.96 6.77
N ILE A 109 14.60 -0.01 7.66
CA ILE A 109 14.00 -1.30 7.29
C ILE A 109 12.57 -1.09 6.74
N VAL A 110 11.74 -0.31 7.43
CA VAL A 110 10.37 0.01 6.97
C VAL A 110 10.41 0.72 5.62
N ALA A 111 11.29 1.69 5.45
CA ALA A 111 11.44 2.42 4.20
C ALA A 111 11.82 1.50 3.03
N VAL A 112 12.77 0.58 3.24
CA VAL A 112 13.18 -0.39 2.20
C VAL A 112 12.04 -1.33 1.85
N ILE A 113 11.30 -1.85 2.84
CA ILE A 113 10.15 -2.73 2.59
C ILE A 113 9.09 -2.00 1.77
N VAL A 114 8.71 -0.78 2.16
CA VAL A 114 7.71 0.04 1.46
C VAL A 114 8.17 0.33 0.03
N LEU A 115 9.45 0.66 -0.15
CA LEU A 115 10.03 0.95 -1.46
C LEU A 115 10.04 -0.28 -2.37
N VAL A 116 10.45 -1.44 -1.87
CA VAL A 116 10.48 -2.70 -2.64
C VAL A 116 9.05 -3.10 -3.05
N VAL A 117 8.10 -3.07 -2.12
CA VAL A 117 6.69 -3.37 -2.42
C VAL A 117 6.13 -2.37 -3.43
N GLY A 118 6.40 -1.08 -3.27
CA GLY A 118 5.98 -0.04 -4.18
C GLY A 118 6.56 -0.19 -5.59
N ALA A 119 7.86 -0.49 -5.69
CA ALA A 119 8.52 -0.74 -6.96
C ALA A 119 7.96 -1.97 -7.67
N TYR A 120 7.74 -3.05 -6.93
CA TYR A 120 7.14 -4.27 -7.48
C TYR A 120 5.71 -4.04 -7.98
N LEU A 121 4.86 -3.39 -7.20
CA LEU A 121 3.48 -3.05 -7.60
C LEU A 121 3.46 -2.10 -8.80
N SER A 122 4.36 -1.11 -8.85
CA SER A 122 4.51 -0.24 -10.02
C SER A 122 4.86 -1.05 -11.25
N PHE A 123 5.88 -1.89 -11.16
CA PHE A 123 6.35 -2.69 -12.30
C PHE A 123 5.24 -3.59 -12.86
N GLU A 124 4.55 -4.36 -12.00
CA GLU A 124 3.45 -5.24 -12.41
C GLU A 124 2.23 -4.45 -12.92
N GLY A 125 1.90 -3.34 -12.29
CA GLY A 125 0.80 -2.48 -12.71
C GLY A 125 1.00 -1.88 -14.10
N TYR A 126 2.23 -1.48 -14.44
CA TYR A 126 2.53 -0.91 -15.75
C TYR A 126 2.80 -1.98 -16.82
N ARG A 127 3.40 -3.11 -16.48
CA ARG A 127 3.64 -4.22 -17.40
C ARG A 127 2.34 -4.81 -17.94
N ASN A 128 1.38 -5.09 -17.09
CA ASN A 128 0.12 -5.77 -17.46
C ASN A 128 -0.84 -4.89 -18.29
N SER A 129 -0.61 -3.59 -18.37
CA SER A 129 -1.46 -2.73 -19.21
C SER A 129 -1.00 -2.65 -20.66
N ARG A 130 0.21 -3.09 -20.97
CA ARG A 130 0.72 -3.12 -22.35
C ARG A 130 0.21 -4.33 -23.14
N MET A 131 -0.25 -5.39 -22.46
CA MET A 131 -0.75 -6.61 -23.13
C MET A 131 -2.18 -6.50 -23.65
N ILE A 132 -3.01 -5.60 -23.11
CA ILE A 132 -4.43 -5.50 -23.49
C ILE A 132 -4.64 -4.87 -24.88
N PRO A 133 -3.89 -3.85 -25.34
CA PRO A 133 -4.05 -3.29 -26.68
C PRO A 133 -3.72 -4.28 -27.81
N ASP A 134 -2.69 -5.11 -27.64
CA ASP A 134 -2.24 -6.05 -28.68
C ASP A 134 -3.26 -7.15 -28.98
N ILE A 135 -3.98 -7.63 -27.96
CA ILE A 135 -5.00 -8.68 -28.13
C ILE A 135 -6.21 -8.12 -28.87
N ALA A 136 -6.69 -6.93 -28.49
CA ALA A 136 -7.82 -6.27 -29.14
C ALA A 136 -7.51 -5.88 -30.61
N GLN A 137 -6.25 -5.56 -30.91
CA GLN A 137 -5.83 -5.19 -32.25
C GLN A 137 -5.70 -6.42 -33.16
N ASN A 138 -5.23 -7.55 -32.65
CA ASN A 138 -5.15 -8.80 -33.39
C ASN A 138 -6.52 -9.40 -33.67
N GLU A 139 -7.46 -9.32 -32.72
CA GLU A 139 -8.83 -9.79 -32.91
C GLU A 139 -9.59 -9.02 -34.00
N ASN A 140 -9.36 -7.72 -34.09
CA ASN A 140 -9.93 -6.89 -35.16
C ASN A 140 -9.34 -7.18 -36.55
N LEU A 141 -8.10 -7.63 -36.64
CA LEU A 141 -7.46 -8.00 -37.89
C LEU A 141 -7.94 -9.36 -38.43
N GLU A 142 -8.34 -10.28 -37.54
CA GLU A 142 -8.89 -11.59 -37.93
C GLU A 142 -10.37 -11.50 -38.42
N VAL A 143 -11.16 -10.58 -37.85
CA VAL A 143 -12.57 -10.37 -38.22
C VAL A 143 -12.69 -9.73 -39.63
N HIS A 144 -11.67 -9.05 -40.12
CA HIS A 144 -11.66 -8.42 -41.43
C HIS A 144 -10.96 -9.23 -42.55
N ARG A 145 -10.60 -10.50 -42.29
CA ARG A 145 -10.10 -11.46 -43.29
C ARG A 145 -11.16 -12.48 -43.65
#